data_3acba31a7dd60b2c47b81214c345f80c
#
_entry.id   3acba31a7dd60b2c47b81214c345f80c
#
_cell.length_a   1.000
_cell.length_b   1.000
_cell.length_c   1.000
_cell.angle_alpha   90.00
_cell.angle_beta   90.00
_cell.angle_gamma   90.00
#
_symmetry.space_group_name_H-M   'P 1'
#
loop_
_entity.id
_entity.type
_entity.pdbx_description
1 polymer ?
#
loop_
_entity_poly.entity_id
_entity_poly.type
_entity_poly.pdbx_seq_one_letter_code
_entity_poly.pdbx_strand_id
1 'polypeptide(L)'
;LRAGVTSLMDPDTVMGIGPEVREVVRSGAFPGPRIATGVQALLTSVGGTAGRLIPDEGAVGYAAIVNTIDEMVTETRRQIKNGADWIKIHATGSIPTHQGELQVWTLDEMKAVCDTAHALGVPVTAHCRNASSTTDAAIAGVDLILHASFMDDAGLEAVIEHGAAICPTFTFLANLADYGERVGAGGMQDVFRGEIKATGAMMRKAYDAGVPLLCGSESGFALTPYG
;
A
#
# COMPACT_ATOMS: atom_id res chain seq x y z
N LEU A 1 1.97 14.30 -16.20
CA LEU A 1 2.97 15.19 -16.79
C LEU A 1 2.66 16.67 -16.54
N ARG A 2 1.41 17.13 -16.68
CA ARG A 2 1.05 18.55 -16.47
C ARG A 2 1.34 19.02 -15.04
N ALA A 3 1.24 18.14 -14.06
CA ALA A 3 1.57 18.39 -12.65
C ALA A 3 3.07 18.23 -12.33
N GLY A 4 3.94 18.05 -13.34
CA GLY A 4 5.38 17.87 -13.16
C GLY A 4 5.79 16.43 -12.81
N VAL A 5 4.85 15.47 -12.73
CA VAL A 5 5.13 14.07 -12.43
C VAL A 5 5.60 13.36 -13.70
N THR A 6 6.84 12.92 -13.73
CA THR A 6 7.45 12.23 -14.88
C THR A 6 7.57 10.71 -14.70
N SER A 7 7.39 10.24 -13.48
CA SER A 7 7.35 8.81 -13.13
C SER A 7 6.41 8.62 -11.95
N LEU A 8 5.69 7.52 -11.93
CA LEU A 8 4.83 7.15 -10.81
C LEU A 8 4.84 5.64 -10.58
N MET A 9 4.51 5.25 -9.37
CA MET A 9 4.12 3.91 -9.00
C MET A 9 2.64 3.92 -8.62
N ASP A 10 1.86 3.07 -9.26
CA ASP A 10 0.46 2.80 -8.94
C ASP A 10 0.37 1.36 -8.41
N PRO A 11 0.33 1.15 -7.10
CA PRO A 11 0.49 -0.18 -6.53
C PRO A 11 -0.68 -1.13 -6.81
N ASP A 12 -1.87 -0.59 -7.01
CA ASP A 12 -3.08 -1.35 -7.34
C ASP A 12 -4.05 -0.51 -8.18
N THR A 13 -4.75 -1.15 -9.10
CA THR A 13 -5.64 -0.47 -10.04
C THR A 13 -7.00 -1.12 -10.09
N VAL A 14 -8.03 -0.31 -10.35
CA VAL A 14 -9.39 -0.80 -10.52
C VAL A 14 -9.44 -1.79 -11.68
N MET A 15 -9.97 -2.98 -11.44
CA MET A 15 -10.07 -4.08 -12.40
C MET A 15 -8.74 -4.49 -13.05
N GLY A 16 -7.60 -4.13 -12.44
CA GLY A 16 -6.28 -4.51 -12.91
C GLY A 16 -5.85 -3.88 -14.24
N ILE A 17 -6.34 -2.68 -14.57
CA ILE A 17 -6.05 -2.02 -15.87
C ILE A 17 -4.66 -1.37 -15.95
N GLY A 18 -3.89 -1.37 -14.85
CA GLY A 18 -2.59 -0.70 -14.77
C GLY A 18 -1.60 -1.13 -15.86
N PRO A 19 -1.36 -2.43 -16.07
CA PRO A 19 -0.46 -2.90 -17.10
C PRO A 19 -0.82 -2.42 -18.50
N GLU A 20 -2.11 -2.42 -18.86
CA GLU A 20 -2.59 -1.97 -20.17
C GLU A 20 -2.35 -0.47 -20.36
N VAL A 21 -2.65 0.34 -19.32
CA VAL A 21 -2.39 1.79 -19.36
C VAL A 21 -0.89 2.07 -19.49
N ARG A 22 -0.05 1.34 -18.74
CA ARG A 22 1.40 1.43 -18.87
C ARG A 22 1.87 1.15 -20.30
N GLU A 23 1.39 0.09 -20.93
CA GLU A 23 1.80 -0.27 -22.30
C GLU A 23 1.32 0.75 -23.35
N VAL A 24 0.14 1.32 -23.18
CA VAL A 24 -0.35 2.40 -24.06
C VAL A 24 0.56 3.66 -23.97
N VAL A 25 0.96 4.03 -22.75
CA VAL A 25 1.91 5.15 -22.55
C VAL A 25 3.30 4.78 -23.09
N ARG A 26 3.78 3.58 -22.81
CA ARG A 26 5.10 3.09 -23.21
C ARG A 26 5.26 2.99 -24.74
N SER A 27 4.19 2.63 -25.45
CA SER A 27 4.17 2.58 -26.91
C SER A 27 4.25 3.97 -27.59
N GLY A 28 4.06 5.06 -26.82
CA GLY A 28 3.99 6.42 -27.35
C GLY A 28 2.63 6.80 -27.94
N ALA A 29 1.63 5.92 -27.89
CA ALA A 29 0.28 6.22 -28.37
C ALA A 29 -0.38 7.35 -27.57
N PHE A 30 0.00 7.47 -26.29
CA PHE A 30 -0.42 8.59 -25.42
C PHE A 30 0.79 9.15 -24.67
N PRO A 31 0.91 10.49 -24.57
CA PRO A 31 1.93 11.10 -23.73
C PRO A 31 1.60 10.90 -22.25
N GLY A 32 2.51 10.27 -21.51
CA GLY A 32 2.34 10.00 -20.08
C GLY A 32 3.66 9.90 -19.34
N PRO A 33 3.62 9.76 -18.00
CA PRO A 33 4.81 9.49 -17.19
C PRO A 33 5.28 8.04 -17.40
N ARG A 34 6.46 7.72 -16.92
CA ARG A 34 6.85 6.31 -16.73
C ARG A 34 5.99 5.73 -15.61
N ILE A 35 5.40 4.57 -15.85
CA ILE A 35 4.49 3.92 -14.93
C ILE A 35 5.11 2.58 -14.50
N ALA A 36 5.18 2.38 -13.18
CA ALA A 36 5.31 1.06 -12.56
C ALA A 36 3.98 0.75 -11.87
N THR A 37 3.40 -0.42 -12.11
CA THR A 37 2.03 -0.70 -11.67
C THR A 37 1.87 -2.13 -11.13
N GLY A 38 1.05 -2.26 -10.09
CA GLY A 38 0.43 -3.52 -9.72
C GLY A 38 -0.78 -3.82 -10.62
N VAL A 39 -1.46 -4.92 -10.33
CA VAL A 39 -2.73 -5.29 -10.98
C VAL A 39 -3.86 -4.97 -10.02
N GLN A 40 -4.04 -5.78 -8.98
CA GLN A 40 -4.99 -5.56 -7.91
C GLN A 40 -4.32 -5.81 -6.56
N ALA A 41 -4.77 -5.12 -5.51
CA ALA A 41 -4.31 -5.43 -4.17
C ALA A 41 -4.79 -6.82 -3.72
N LEU A 42 -3.97 -7.54 -2.98
CA LEU A 42 -4.36 -8.76 -2.30
C LEU A 42 -4.95 -8.40 -0.93
N LEU A 43 -6.20 -8.78 -0.71
CA LEU A 43 -6.94 -8.57 0.53
C LEU A 43 -7.48 -9.90 1.05
N THR A 44 -7.71 -9.98 2.36
CA THR A 44 -8.58 -11.02 2.93
C THR A 44 -10.03 -10.52 2.98
N SER A 45 -11.00 -11.42 3.12
CA SER A 45 -12.43 -11.06 3.24
C SER A 45 -12.73 -10.12 4.41
N VAL A 46 -11.86 -10.05 5.41
CA VAL A 46 -12.03 -9.20 6.60
C VAL A 46 -11.16 -7.95 6.59
N GLY A 47 -10.34 -7.76 5.56
CA GLY A 47 -9.31 -6.73 5.54
C GLY A 47 -9.30 -5.85 4.30
N GLY A 48 -8.37 -4.87 4.33
CA GLY A 48 -8.29 -3.81 3.33
C GLY A 48 -9.33 -2.71 3.53
N THR A 49 -9.00 -1.52 3.08
CA THR A 49 -9.80 -0.31 3.32
C THR A 49 -11.27 -0.44 2.84
N ALA A 50 -11.52 -1.29 1.86
CA ALA A 50 -12.85 -1.59 1.36
C ALA A 50 -13.14 -3.10 1.28
N GLY A 51 -12.35 -3.94 1.96
CA GLY A 51 -12.46 -5.40 1.88
C GLY A 51 -13.86 -5.92 2.13
N ARG A 52 -14.55 -5.37 3.13
CA ARG A 52 -15.94 -5.72 3.45
C ARG A 52 -16.96 -5.35 2.37
N LEU A 53 -16.60 -4.48 1.44
CA LEU A 53 -17.47 -4.01 0.37
C LEU A 53 -17.17 -4.68 -0.97
N ILE A 54 -16.09 -5.48 -1.03
CA ILE A 54 -15.67 -6.20 -2.23
C ILE A 54 -16.20 -7.63 -2.12
N PRO A 55 -16.90 -8.16 -3.13
CA PRO A 55 -17.33 -9.56 -3.14
C PRO A 55 -16.13 -10.50 -3.08
N ASP A 56 -16.26 -11.60 -2.34
CA ASP A 56 -15.22 -12.63 -2.26
C ASP A 56 -14.94 -13.31 -3.61
N GLU A 57 -15.91 -13.28 -4.51
CA GLU A 57 -15.79 -13.87 -5.83
C GLU A 57 -15.92 -12.81 -6.93
N GLY A 58 -15.12 -12.96 -7.97
CA GLY A 58 -15.14 -12.09 -9.15
C GLY A 58 -14.11 -10.94 -9.10
N ALA A 59 -13.85 -10.36 -10.26
CA ALA A 59 -12.87 -9.29 -10.44
C ALA A 59 -13.53 -7.92 -10.32
N VAL A 60 -14.04 -7.57 -9.14
CA VAL A 60 -14.73 -6.30 -8.91
C VAL A 60 -13.85 -5.38 -8.05
N GLY A 61 -13.63 -4.16 -8.55
CA GLY A 61 -12.88 -3.14 -7.82
C GLY A 61 -11.36 -3.25 -7.96
N TYR A 62 -10.63 -2.72 -6.97
CA TYR A 62 -9.16 -2.61 -6.99
C TYR A 62 -8.45 -3.79 -6.34
N ALA A 63 -9.18 -4.78 -5.83
CA ALA A 63 -8.60 -5.86 -5.04
C ALA A 63 -9.10 -7.24 -5.47
N ALA A 64 -8.27 -8.24 -5.22
CA ALA A 64 -8.58 -9.65 -5.26
C ALA A 64 -8.63 -10.19 -3.82
N ILE A 65 -9.70 -10.91 -3.49
CA ILE A 65 -9.84 -11.53 -2.16
C ILE A 65 -9.14 -12.88 -2.16
N VAL A 66 -8.24 -13.06 -1.19
CA VAL A 66 -7.45 -14.28 -0.98
C VAL A 66 -7.41 -14.60 0.51
N ASN A 67 -7.89 -15.77 0.90
CA ASN A 67 -8.09 -16.13 2.31
C ASN A 67 -7.15 -17.23 2.79
N THR A 68 -6.42 -17.87 1.88
CA THR A 68 -5.47 -18.93 2.18
C THR A 68 -4.13 -18.69 1.51
N ILE A 69 -3.06 -19.26 2.06
CA ILE A 69 -1.72 -19.16 1.47
C ILE A 69 -1.70 -19.67 0.03
N ASP A 70 -2.41 -20.75 -0.28
CA ASP A 70 -2.49 -21.31 -1.64
C ASP A 70 -3.15 -20.33 -2.62
N GLU A 71 -4.22 -19.64 -2.20
CA GLU A 71 -4.86 -18.58 -3.00
C GLU A 71 -3.92 -17.40 -3.17
N MET A 72 -3.23 -16.96 -2.12
CA MET A 72 -2.25 -15.85 -2.16
C MET A 72 -1.12 -16.13 -3.16
N VAL A 73 -0.53 -17.33 -3.09
CA VAL A 73 0.53 -17.76 -4.02
C VAL A 73 0.01 -17.86 -5.47
N THR A 74 -1.18 -18.42 -5.65
CA THR A 74 -1.81 -18.55 -6.98
C THR A 74 -2.08 -17.18 -7.58
N GLU A 75 -2.66 -16.28 -6.81
CA GLU A 75 -2.97 -14.91 -7.26
C GLU A 75 -1.71 -14.10 -7.54
N THR A 76 -0.68 -14.21 -6.70
CA THR A 76 0.62 -13.56 -6.93
C THR A 76 1.18 -13.96 -8.31
N ARG A 77 1.20 -15.25 -8.64
CA ARG A 77 1.64 -15.75 -9.94
C ARG A 77 0.77 -15.25 -11.09
N ARG A 78 -0.56 -15.17 -10.88
CA ARG A 78 -1.51 -14.66 -11.87
C ARG A 78 -1.26 -13.20 -12.18
N GLN A 79 -1.03 -12.38 -11.16
CA GLN A 79 -0.75 -10.95 -11.36
C GLN A 79 0.59 -10.72 -12.05
N ILE A 80 1.63 -11.48 -11.70
CA ILE A 80 2.92 -11.42 -12.39
C ILE A 80 2.77 -11.82 -13.87
N LYS A 81 2.02 -12.89 -14.17
CA LYS A 81 1.69 -13.27 -15.54
C LYS A 81 0.98 -12.15 -16.31
N ASN A 82 0.13 -11.38 -15.63
CA ASN A 82 -0.63 -10.27 -16.20
C ASN A 82 0.19 -8.95 -16.26
N GLY A 83 1.47 -9.00 -15.96
CA GLY A 83 2.39 -7.88 -16.15
C GLY A 83 2.52 -6.94 -14.96
N ALA A 84 2.26 -7.41 -13.75
CA ALA A 84 2.54 -6.63 -12.54
C ALA A 84 4.03 -6.30 -12.42
N ASP A 85 4.36 -5.02 -12.18
CA ASP A 85 5.71 -4.59 -11.79
C ASP A 85 5.91 -4.71 -10.27
N TRP A 86 4.81 -4.76 -9.52
CA TRP A 86 4.74 -4.88 -8.06
C TRP A 86 3.58 -5.79 -7.65
N ILE A 87 3.76 -6.53 -6.56
CA ILE A 87 2.64 -7.16 -5.86
C ILE A 87 2.25 -6.27 -4.68
N LYS A 88 0.96 -5.97 -4.55
CA LYS A 88 0.41 -5.18 -3.43
C LYS A 88 -0.37 -6.06 -2.48
N ILE A 89 -0.04 -5.97 -1.20
CA ILE A 89 -0.82 -6.58 -0.11
C ILE A 89 -1.38 -5.52 0.85
N HIS A 90 -2.48 -5.81 1.50
CA HIS A 90 -3.02 -5.01 2.59
C HIS A 90 -2.86 -5.77 3.91
N ALA A 91 -1.73 -5.59 4.59
CA ALA A 91 -1.46 -6.24 5.87
C ALA A 91 -2.45 -5.82 6.96
N THR A 92 -2.94 -4.57 6.89
CA THR A 92 -4.02 -4.07 7.74
C THR A 92 -5.21 -3.65 6.90
N GLY A 93 -6.35 -3.46 7.54
CA GLY A 93 -7.49 -2.89 6.86
C GLY A 93 -8.69 -2.67 7.75
N SER A 94 -9.56 -1.80 7.30
CA SER A 94 -10.88 -1.38 7.73
C SER A 94 -10.90 0.00 8.39
N ILE A 95 -11.55 0.17 9.53
CA ILE A 95 -11.81 1.48 10.13
C ILE A 95 -10.58 1.91 10.95
N PRO A 96 -9.99 3.09 10.68
CA PRO A 96 -8.89 3.60 11.48
C PRO A 96 -9.33 3.91 12.91
N THR A 97 -8.47 3.59 13.87
CA THR A 97 -8.62 3.89 15.28
C THR A 97 -7.46 4.77 15.76
N HIS A 98 -7.48 5.19 17.03
CA HIS A 98 -6.35 5.91 17.64
C HIS A 98 -5.05 5.10 17.75
N GLN A 99 -5.13 3.78 17.55
CA GLN A 99 -3.99 2.83 17.59
C GLN A 99 -3.66 2.23 16.24
N GLY A 100 -4.28 2.71 15.17
CA GLY A 100 -4.15 2.18 13.83
C GLY A 100 -5.26 1.20 13.44
N GLU A 101 -5.06 0.53 12.33
CA GLU A 101 -6.00 -0.45 11.79
C GLU A 101 -5.71 -1.86 12.33
N LEU A 102 -6.70 -2.75 12.22
CA LEU A 102 -6.51 -4.15 12.56
C LEU A 102 -5.57 -4.83 11.54
N GLN A 103 -4.56 -5.54 12.03
CA GLN A 103 -3.76 -6.43 11.18
C GLN A 103 -4.61 -7.67 10.83
N VAL A 104 -4.69 -7.98 9.55
CA VAL A 104 -5.55 -9.03 8.99
C VAL A 104 -4.76 -10.08 8.19
N TRP A 105 -3.46 -9.92 8.10
CA TRP A 105 -2.51 -10.87 7.53
C TRP A 105 -1.53 -11.33 8.61
N THR A 106 -1.25 -12.62 8.63
CA THR A 106 -0.17 -13.18 9.45
C THR A 106 1.18 -13.00 8.78
N LEU A 107 2.26 -13.13 9.57
CA LEU A 107 3.62 -13.10 9.03
C LEU A 107 3.83 -14.18 7.96
N ASP A 108 3.33 -15.41 8.18
CA ASP A 108 3.50 -16.52 7.23
C ASP A 108 2.79 -16.26 5.91
N GLU A 109 1.61 -15.63 5.92
CA GLU A 109 0.87 -15.24 4.72
C GLU A 109 1.66 -14.17 3.92
N MET A 110 2.14 -13.13 4.59
CA MET A 110 2.97 -12.10 3.95
C MET A 110 4.25 -12.70 3.36
N LYS A 111 4.91 -13.58 4.13
CA LYS A 111 6.14 -14.24 3.68
C LYS A 111 5.91 -15.12 2.46
N ALA A 112 4.81 -15.86 2.39
CA ALA A 112 4.49 -16.69 1.23
C ALA A 112 4.34 -15.87 -0.07
N VAL A 113 3.75 -14.67 0.03
CA VAL A 113 3.65 -13.74 -1.10
C VAL A 113 5.02 -13.19 -1.48
N CYS A 114 5.82 -12.72 -0.50
CA CYS A 114 7.15 -12.17 -0.75
C CYS A 114 8.07 -13.23 -1.39
N ASP A 115 8.16 -14.42 -0.82
CA ASP A 115 8.98 -15.51 -1.36
C ASP A 115 8.57 -15.87 -2.81
N THR A 116 7.28 -15.91 -3.09
CA THR A 116 6.76 -16.20 -4.44
C THR A 116 7.09 -15.09 -5.43
N ALA A 117 6.88 -13.85 -5.07
CA ALA A 117 7.14 -12.69 -5.93
C ALA A 117 8.63 -12.52 -6.20
N HIS A 118 9.46 -12.58 -5.16
CA HIS A 118 10.93 -12.45 -5.26
C HIS A 118 11.56 -13.58 -6.09
N ALA A 119 11.08 -14.82 -5.96
CA ALA A 119 11.55 -15.92 -6.81
C ALA A 119 11.30 -15.66 -8.30
N LEU A 120 10.37 -14.77 -8.64
CA LEU A 120 10.02 -14.35 -10.00
C LEU A 120 10.56 -12.95 -10.35
N GLY A 121 11.36 -12.34 -9.46
CA GLY A 121 12.00 -11.04 -9.68
C GLY A 121 11.06 -9.84 -9.54
N VAL A 122 9.92 -9.99 -8.86
CA VAL A 122 8.93 -8.93 -8.65
C VAL A 122 8.93 -8.49 -7.19
N PRO A 123 9.09 -7.19 -6.89
CA PRO A 123 9.03 -6.66 -5.53
C PRO A 123 7.61 -6.62 -4.98
N VAL A 124 7.52 -6.54 -3.64
CA VAL A 124 6.26 -6.49 -2.90
C VAL A 124 6.11 -5.17 -2.15
N THR A 125 4.92 -4.59 -2.18
CA THR A 125 4.55 -3.44 -1.37
C THR A 125 3.36 -3.75 -0.46
N ALA A 126 3.36 -3.20 0.76
CA ALA A 126 2.33 -3.48 1.76
C ALA A 126 1.70 -2.20 2.32
N HIS A 127 0.37 -2.22 2.48
CA HIS A 127 -0.37 -1.26 3.29
C HIS A 127 -0.27 -1.68 4.76
N CYS A 128 0.34 -0.83 5.60
CA CYS A 128 0.58 -1.08 7.02
C CYS A 128 0.20 0.15 7.85
N ARG A 129 -0.89 0.08 8.61
CA ARG A 129 -1.38 1.18 9.45
C ARG A 129 -1.46 0.80 10.92
N ASN A 130 -0.53 -0.01 11.41
CA ASN A 130 -0.26 -0.23 12.83
C ASN A 130 1.20 -0.71 13.02
N ALA A 131 1.66 -0.74 14.27
CA ALA A 131 3.04 -1.10 14.59
C ALA A 131 3.38 -2.54 14.18
N SER A 132 2.54 -3.52 14.56
CA SER A 132 2.80 -4.94 14.31
C SER A 132 2.86 -5.26 12.82
N SER A 133 1.96 -4.69 12.00
CA SER A 133 1.97 -4.94 10.56
C SER A 133 3.23 -4.40 9.87
N THR A 134 3.77 -3.27 10.34
CA THR A 134 5.03 -2.73 9.82
C THR A 134 6.20 -3.66 10.16
N THR A 135 6.26 -4.15 11.38
CA THR A 135 7.28 -5.11 11.84
C THR A 135 7.19 -6.41 11.03
N ASP A 136 6.01 -7.01 10.96
CA ASP A 136 5.82 -8.28 10.28
C ASP A 136 6.05 -8.15 8.75
N ALA A 137 5.64 -7.03 8.14
CA ALA A 137 5.89 -6.78 6.73
C ALA A 137 7.40 -6.69 6.42
N ALA A 138 8.17 -5.99 7.26
CA ALA A 138 9.62 -5.92 7.11
C ALA A 138 10.26 -7.32 7.24
N ILE A 139 9.92 -8.09 8.28
CA ILE A 139 10.41 -9.46 8.52
C ILE A 139 10.01 -10.41 7.37
N ALA A 140 8.81 -10.24 6.81
CA ALA A 140 8.32 -11.03 5.68
C ALA A 140 9.09 -10.78 4.38
N GLY A 141 9.82 -9.67 4.28
CA GLY A 141 10.59 -9.28 3.10
C GLY A 141 9.87 -8.30 2.18
N VAL A 142 8.91 -7.53 2.68
CA VAL A 142 8.27 -6.44 1.91
C VAL A 142 9.31 -5.37 1.55
N ASP A 143 9.41 -5.02 0.27
CA ASP A 143 10.39 -4.06 -0.24
C ASP A 143 10.01 -2.61 0.02
N LEU A 144 8.71 -2.29 -0.02
CA LEU A 144 8.18 -0.95 0.20
C LEU A 144 6.97 -0.98 1.12
N ILE A 145 7.11 -0.41 2.31
CA ILE A 145 6.04 -0.30 3.29
C ILE A 145 5.34 1.05 3.08
N LEU A 146 4.06 1.00 2.76
CA LEU A 146 3.21 2.19 2.64
C LEU A 146 2.64 2.55 4.01
N HIS A 147 2.58 3.83 4.27
CA HIS A 147 2.10 4.47 5.49
C HIS A 147 3.03 4.25 6.69
N ALA A 148 3.35 3.02 7.08
CA ALA A 148 4.08 2.67 8.29
C ALA A 148 3.51 3.39 9.53
N SER A 149 2.16 3.49 9.59
CA SER A 149 1.46 4.26 10.62
C SER A 149 1.68 3.64 11.99
N PHE A 150 1.91 4.49 12.98
CA PHE A 150 2.17 4.08 14.36
C PHE A 150 3.36 3.12 14.52
N MET A 151 4.27 3.05 13.54
CA MET A 151 5.52 2.28 13.69
C MET A 151 6.21 2.65 15.01
N ASP A 152 6.70 1.66 15.72
CA ASP A 152 7.48 1.82 16.96
C ASP A 152 8.97 1.53 16.74
N ASP A 153 9.76 1.52 17.79
CA ASP A 153 11.19 1.28 17.70
C ASP A 153 11.50 -0.16 17.22
N ALA A 154 10.69 -1.16 17.58
CA ALA A 154 10.83 -2.52 17.08
C ALA A 154 10.54 -2.62 15.57
N GLY A 155 9.51 -1.92 15.08
CA GLY A 155 9.24 -1.79 13.66
C GLY A 155 10.37 -1.11 12.89
N LEU A 156 10.95 -0.06 13.46
CA LEU A 156 12.10 0.62 12.86
C LEU A 156 13.33 -0.30 12.79
N GLU A 157 13.62 -1.04 13.86
CA GLU A 157 14.71 -2.02 13.87
C GLU A 157 14.52 -3.09 12.78
N ALA A 158 13.30 -3.65 12.65
CA ALA A 158 12.98 -4.62 11.60
C ALA A 158 13.16 -4.02 10.19
N VAL A 159 12.68 -2.80 9.96
CA VAL A 159 12.85 -2.10 8.67
C VAL A 159 14.33 -1.92 8.31
N ILE A 160 15.16 -1.55 9.28
CA ILE A 160 16.61 -1.39 9.08
C ILE A 160 17.25 -2.74 8.78
N GLU A 161 16.96 -3.76 9.58
CA GLU A 161 17.56 -5.11 9.46
C GLU A 161 17.22 -5.77 8.13
N HIS A 162 15.97 -5.64 7.66
CA HIS A 162 15.50 -6.29 6.44
C HIS A 162 15.57 -5.38 5.19
N GLY A 163 15.96 -4.11 5.35
CA GLY A 163 16.25 -3.21 4.24
C GLY A 163 15.04 -2.68 3.49
N ALA A 164 13.85 -2.67 4.11
CA ALA A 164 12.65 -2.13 3.49
C ALA A 164 12.71 -0.60 3.35
N ALA A 165 12.10 -0.07 2.28
CA ALA A 165 11.83 1.36 2.12
C ALA A 165 10.46 1.73 2.71
N ILE A 166 10.25 3.01 3.01
CA ILE A 166 8.97 3.52 3.53
C ILE A 166 8.43 4.65 2.65
N CYS A 167 7.13 4.64 2.40
CA CYS A 167 6.39 5.74 1.80
C CYS A 167 5.22 6.16 2.71
N PRO A 168 5.33 7.23 3.52
CA PRO A 168 4.38 7.55 4.59
C PRO A 168 3.03 8.10 4.12
N THR A 169 2.89 8.60 2.90
CA THR A 169 1.61 9.03 2.27
C THR A 169 0.76 10.01 3.09
N PHE A 170 1.37 11.01 3.70
CA PHE A 170 0.67 11.93 4.61
C PHE A 170 -0.42 12.80 3.95
N THR A 171 -0.34 13.04 2.64
CA THR A 171 -1.27 13.96 1.95
C THR A 171 -2.72 13.55 2.10
N PHE A 172 -3.04 12.27 1.96
CA PHE A 172 -4.40 11.75 2.12
C PHE A 172 -4.93 11.97 3.52
N LEU A 173 -4.16 11.61 4.56
CA LEU A 173 -4.54 11.80 5.96
C LEU A 173 -4.71 13.30 6.30
N ALA A 174 -3.82 14.16 5.80
CA ALA A 174 -3.92 15.60 6.02
C ALA A 174 -5.21 16.17 5.39
N ASN A 175 -5.54 15.75 4.17
CA ASN A 175 -6.79 16.15 3.53
C ASN A 175 -8.03 15.66 4.29
N LEU A 176 -8.01 14.45 4.83
CA LEU A 176 -9.11 13.94 5.70
C LEU A 176 -9.17 14.68 7.03
N ALA A 177 -8.03 15.04 7.63
CA ALA A 177 -8.00 15.84 8.86
C ALA A 177 -8.55 17.24 8.65
N ASP A 178 -8.33 17.86 7.49
CA ASP A 178 -8.74 19.24 7.23
C ASP A 178 -10.13 19.33 6.57
N TYR A 179 -10.52 18.37 5.74
CA TYR A 179 -11.72 18.43 4.89
C TYR A 179 -12.62 17.20 4.99
N GLY A 180 -12.36 16.28 5.90
CA GLY A 180 -13.05 14.98 5.99
C GLY A 180 -14.58 15.08 6.16
N GLU A 181 -15.10 16.18 6.72
CA GLU A 181 -16.55 16.41 6.81
C GLU A 181 -17.24 16.37 5.44
N ARG A 182 -16.55 16.77 4.37
CA ARG A 182 -17.08 16.79 3.01
C ARG A 182 -17.33 15.40 2.42
N VAL A 183 -16.73 14.38 3.01
CA VAL A 183 -16.79 12.98 2.54
C VAL A 183 -17.30 12.02 3.61
N GLY A 184 -17.97 12.54 4.63
CA GLY A 184 -18.56 11.72 5.69
C GLY A 184 -17.58 11.24 6.76
N ALA A 185 -16.34 11.73 6.78
CA ALA A 185 -15.34 11.44 7.79
C ALA A 185 -15.31 12.49 8.93
N GLY A 186 -16.41 13.21 9.11
CA GLY A 186 -16.60 14.14 10.22
C GLY A 186 -16.45 13.43 11.57
N GLY A 187 -15.75 14.07 12.52
CA GLY A 187 -15.48 13.48 13.83
C GLY A 187 -14.24 12.58 13.91
N MET A 188 -13.54 12.33 12.77
CA MET A 188 -12.30 11.54 12.72
C MET A 188 -11.03 12.38 12.60
N GLN A 189 -11.15 13.73 12.58
CA GLN A 189 -10.02 14.62 12.34
C GLN A 189 -8.88 14.45 13.35
N ASP A 190 -9.21 14.26 14.63
CA ASP A 190 -8.21 14.06 15.68
C ASP A 190 -7.51 12.69 15.54
N VAL A 191 -8.21 11.67 15.05
CA VAL A 191 -7.61 10.36 14.75
C VAL A 191 -6.54 10.54 13.67
N PHE A 192 -6.88 11.18 12.56
CA PHE A 192 -5.94 11.41 11.44
C PHE A 192 -4.76 12.30 11.85
N ARG A 193 -4.99 13.36 12.62
CA ARG A 193 -3.91 14.21 13.16
C ARG A 193 -3.01 13.44 14.11
N GLY A 194 -3.58 12.60 14.96
CA GLY A 194 -2.85 11.70 15.85
C GLY A 194 -1.95 10.74 15.10
N GLU A 195 -2.46 10.11 14.05
CA GLU A 195 -1.70 9.22 13.16
C GLU A 195 -0.55 9.95 12.46
N ILE A 196 -0.80 11.10 11.86
CA ILE A 196 0.25 11.92 11.22
C ILE A 196 1.35 12.29 12.22
N LYS A 197 0.97 12.71 13.43
CA LYS A 197 1.93 13.11 14.47
C LYS A 197 2.81 11.93 14.92
N ALA A 198 2.19 10.79 15.20
CA ALA A 198 2.91 9.59 15.65
C ALA A 198 3.84 9.07 14.54
N THR A 199 3.31 8.93 13.34
CA THR A 199 4.09 8.45 12.18
C THR A 199 5.22 9.42 11.82
N GLY A 200 4.97 10.73 11.82
CA GLY A 200 5.98 11.74 11.51
C GLY A 200 7.19 11.72 12.46
N ALA A 201 6.96 11.47 13.74
CA ALA A 201 8.03 11.33 14.73
C ALA A 201 8.95 10.13 14.40
N MET A 202 8.36 9.00 13.96
CA MET A 202 9.13 7.81 13.56
C MET A 202 9.80 7.98 12.20
N MET A 203 9.19 8.70 11.25
CA MET A 203 9.84 9.01 9.96
C MET A 203 11.12 9.82 10.15
N ARG A 204 11.17 10.71 11.14
CA ARG A 204 12.42 11.42 11.48
C ARG A 204 13.51 10.45 11.94
N LYS A 205 13.19 9.52 12.85
CA LYS A 205 14.13 8.49 13.28
C LYS A 205 14.59 7.60 12.12
N ALA A 206 13.64 7.19 11.27
CA ALA A 206 13.96 6.37 10.08
C ALA A 206 14.91 7.09 9.12
N TYR A 207 14.66 8.38 8.86
CA TYR A 207 15.54 9.20 8.05
C TYR A 207 16.95 9.30 8.64
N ASP A 208 17.06 9.60 9.94
CA ASP A 208 18.34 9.72 10.63
C ASP A 208 19.11 8.37 10.69
N ALA A 209 18.39 7.25 10.64
CA ALA A 209 18.93 5.89 10.53
C ALA A 209 19.29 5.47 9.09
N GLY A 210 19.00 6.30 8.08
CA GLY A 210 19.31 6.02 6.68
C GLY A 210 18.30 5.14 5.95
N VAL A 211 17.11 4.91 6.50
CA VAL A 211 16.03 4.20 5.82
C VAL A 211 15.59 4.99 4.58
N PRO A 212 15.48 4.37 3.40
CA PRO A 212 14.97 5.06 2.21
C PRO A 212 13.53 5.51 2.41
N LEU A 213 13.29 6.84 2.35
CA LEU A 213 11.96 7.42 2.43
C LEU A 213 11.52 7.92 1.05
N LEU A 214 10.35 7.48 0.60
CA LEU A 214 9.75 7.87 -0.67
C LEU A 214 8.60 8.85 -0.45
N CYS A 215 8.35 9.70 -1.44
CA CYS A 215 7.18 10.56 -1.48
C CYS A 215 6.02 9.85 -2.17
N GLY A 216 4.85 9.84 -1.53
CA GLY A 216 3.61 9.33 -2.09
C GLY A 216 2.43 10.19 -1.65
N SER A 217 1.55 10.50 -2.59
CA SER A 217 0.37 11.36 -2.36
C SER A 217 -0.89 10.57 -2.04
N GLU A 218 -0.93 9.29 -2.39
CA GLU A 218 -2.16 8.49 -2.37
C GLU A 218 -3.28 9.12 -3.22
N SER A 219 -2.88 9.75 -4.36
CA SER A 219 -3.81 10.43 -5.26
C SER A 219 -4.80 9.44 -5.90
N GLY A 220 -6.03 9.92 -6.11
CA GLY A 220 -7.13 9.09 -6.61
C GLY A 220 -8.17 8.78 -5.56
N PHE A 221 -7.83 8.89 -4.28
CA PHE A 221 -8.79 8.81 -3.18
C PHE A 221 -9.52 10.12 -2.93
N ALA A 222 -10.55 10.05 -2.07
CA ALA A 222 -11.36 11.18 -1.68
C ALA A 222 -10.49 12.37 -1.24
N LEU A 223 -10.79 13.57 -1.74
CA LEU A 223 -10.09 14.83 -1.41
C LEU A 223 -8.61 14.86 -1.82
N THR A 224 -8.10 13.85 -2.53
CA THR A 224 -6.71 13.80 -2.99
C THR A 224 -6.67 13.66 -4.51
N PRO A 225 -6.97 14.75 -5.25
CA PRO A 225 -7.02 14.72 -6.71
C PRO A 225 -5.64 14.55 -7.32
N TYR A 226 -5.61 14.15 -8.59
CA TYR A 226 -4.38 14.10 -9.39
C TYR A 226 -3.92 15.53 -9.76
N GLY A 227 -2.71 15.88 -9.38
CA GLY A 227 -2.06 17.15 -9.70
C GLY A 227 -2.44 18.28 -8.80
#